data_170d3307d56bc0ec1c84056a01584c1a
#
_entry.id   170d3307d56bc0ec1c84056a01584c1a
#
_cell.length_a   1.000
_cell.length_b   1.000
_cell.length_c   1.000
_cell.angle_alpha   90.00
_cell.angle_beta   90.00
_cell.angle_gamma   90.00
#
_symmetry.space_group_name_H-M   'P 1'
#
loop_
_entity.id
_entity.type
_entity.pdbx_description
1 polymer ?
#
loop_
_entity_poly.entity_id
_entity_poly.type
_entity_poly.pdbx_seq_one_letter_code
_entity_poly.pdbx_strand_id
1 'polypeptide(L)'
;MADQAATVIGLTVAELRRFFTPDQQAPPLGGGTDTVNIVAGETVVPPPWVGVRDDDDASCDNCGPYLWVRLVRRWRTEEFPTEASAGGCGLQRAITIEAGIARCHPFDASPADLEEIAMVQLDDSWRIDRALCAAMKHAESKGVAANTGLGAGEPFGPEGLVIAWLQTAHAQL
;
A
#
# COMPACT_ATOMS: atom_id res chain seq x y z
N MET A 1 -11.57 18.94 -16.09
CA MET A 1 -11.11 17.55 -16.36
C MET A 1 -10.46 17.07 -15.08
N ALA A 2 -10.93 15.98 -14.48
CA ALA A 2 -10.31 15.44 -13.26
C ALA A 2 -8.94 14.84 -13.61
N ASP A 3 -7.96 14.95 -12.70
CA ASP A 3 -6.66 14.34 -12.86
C ASP A 3 -6.81 12.78 -12.83
N GLN A 4 -6.40 12.12 -13.90
CA GLN A 4 -6.48 10.66 -14.02
C GLN A 4 -5.72 9.95 -12.88
N ALA A 5 -4.58 10.51 -12.44
CA ALA A 5 -3.84 9.97 -11.29
C ALA A 5 -4.67 9.99 -10.01
N ALA A 6 -5.42 11.06 -9.75
CA ALA A 6 -6.32 11.12 -8.59
C ALA A 6 -7.43 10.06 -8.69
N THR A 7 -7.91 9.77 -9.90
CA THR A 7 -8.90 8.71 -10.12
C THR A 7 -8.29 7.32 -9.84
N VAL A 8 -7.07 7.04 -10.31
CA VAL A 8 -6.36 5.78 -10.02
C VAL A 8 -6.16 5.60 -8.52
N ILE A 9 -5.71 6.65 -7.81
CA ILE A 9 -5.58 6.62 -6.34
C ILE A 9 -6.93 6.35 -5.67
N GLY A 10 -8.00 7.01 -6.11
CA GLY A 10 -9.35 6.78 -5.57
C GLY A 10 -9.84 5.33 -5.75
N LEU A 11 -9.58 4.72 -6.91
CA LEU A 11 -9.87 3.31 -7.16
C LEU A 11 -9.04 2.39 -6.24
N THR A 12 -7.77 2.72 -6.05
CA THR A 12 -6.88 1.97 -5.14
C THR A 12 -7.36 2.05 -3.69
N VAL A 13 -7.75 3.24 -3.22
CA VAL A 13 -8.36 3.42 -1.88
C VAL A 13 -9.60 2.54 -1.71
N ALA A 14 -10.47 2.50 -2.71
CA ALA A 14 -11.69 1.69 -2.65
C ALA A 14 -11.37 0.19 -2.54
N GLU A 15 -10.42 -0.31 -3.32
CA GLU A 15 -10.04 -1.71 -3.28
C GLU A 15 -9.26 -2.08 -2.00
N LEU A 16 -8.34 -1.22 -1.54
CA LEU A 16 -7.67 -1.43 -0.26
C LEU A 16 -8.68 -1.54 0.89
N ARG A 17 -9.65 -0.62 0.96
CA ARG A 17 -10.74 -0.69 1.94
C ARG A 17 -11.50 -2.01 1.84
N ARG A 18 -11.83 -2.47 0.64
CA ARG A 18 -12.55 -3.73 0.41
C ARG A 18 -11.77 -4.95 0.90
N PHE A 19 -10.44 -4.97 0.74
CA PHE A 19 -9.61 -6.11 1.14
C PHE A 19 -9.17 -6.08 2.60
N PHE A 20 -9.27 -4.92 3.26
CA PHE A 20 -8.82 -4.75 4.64
C PHE A 20 -9.95 -4.42 5.63
N THR A 21 -11.21 -4.29 5.19
CA THR A 21 -12.32 -4.11 6.13
C THR A 21 -12.42 -5.28 7.11
N PRO A 22 -12.63 -5.00 8.43
CA PRO A 22 -12.77 -6.05 9.43
C PRO A 22 -14.04 -6.90 9.26
N ASP A 23 -15.07 -6.34 8.61
CA ASP A 23 -16.40 -6.95 8.50
C ASP A 23 -16.55 -7.96 7.36
N GLN A 24 -15.47 -8.36 6.70
CA GLN A 24 -15.54 -9.35 5.62
C GLN A 24 -15.57 -10.79 6.14
N GLN A 25 -16.03 -11.73 5.29
CA GLN A 25 -16.14 -13.15 5.62
C GLN A 25 -14.80 -13.78 6.04
N ALA A 26 -13.69 -13.32 5.49
CA ALA A 26 -12.33 -13.70 5.85
C ALA A 26 -11.54 -12.44 6.23
N PRO A 27 -11.65 -11.97 7.48
CA PRO A 27 -11.00 -10.73 7.91
C PRO A 27 -9.47 -10.86 7.86
N PRO A 28 -8.74 -9.73 7.78
CA PRO A 28 -7.27 -9.75 7.85
C PRO A 28 -6.76 -10.39 9.15
N LEU A 29 -5.76 -11.27 9.05
CA LEU A 29 -5.23 -12.02 10.19
C LEU A 29 -4.72 -11.09 11.30
N GLY A 30 -4.05 -10.01 10.96
CA GLY A 30 -3.57 -9.00 11.92
C GLY A 30 -4.56 -7.88 12.24
N GLY A 31 -5.86 -8.14 12.07
CA GLY A 31 -6.90 -7.11 12.20
C GLY A 31 -7.04 -6.23 10.96
N GLY A 32 -8.25 -5.73 10.73
CA GLY A 32 -8.61 -4.90 9.59
C GLY A 32 -8.76 -3.43 9.93
N THR A 33 -8.89 -2.61 8.87
CA THR A 33 -9.22 -1.18 8.97
C THR A 33 -10.00 -0.71 7.73
N ASP A 34 -10.98 0.15 7.95
CA ASP A 34 -11.67 0.87 6.87
C ASP A 34 -10.97 2.19 6.51
N THR A 35 -9.99 2.59 7.30
CA THR A 35 -9.24 3.83 7.08
C THR A 35 -8.07 3.56 6.13
N VAL A 36 -8.09 4.21 4.97
CA VAL A 36 -6.98 4.24 4.01
C VAL A 36 -6.47 5.67 3.91
N ASN A 37 -5.20 5.86 4.20
CA ASN A 37 -4.57 7.18 4.21
C ASN A 37 -3.96 7.49 2.84
N ILE A 38 -4.23 8.66 2.30
CA ILE A 38 -3.52 9.17 1.12
C ILE A 38 -2.35 10.00 1.63
N VAL A 39 -1.14 9.55 1.36
CA VAL A 39 0.09 10.14 1.91
C VAL A 39 0.86 10.88 0.83
N ALA A 40 1.42 12.03 1.18
CA ALA A 40 2.32 12.81 0.32
C ALA A 40 3.78 12.61 0.78
N GLY A 41 4.72 12.77 -0.16
CA GLY A 41 6.15 12.73 0.12
C GLY A 41 6.85 11.44 -0.31
N GLU A 42 8.17 11.40 -0.09
CA GLU A 42 9.03 10.30 -0.50
C GLU A 42 8.97 9.11 0.47
N THR A 43 8.69 9.38 1.72
CA THR A 43 8.66 8.36 2.78
C THR A 43 7.32 8.40 3.49
N VAL A 44 6.76 7.24 3.76
CA VAL A 44 5.61 7.11 4.63
C VAL A 44 6.12 7.08 6.06
N VAL A 45 5.74 8.11 6.83
CA VAL A 45 5.99 8.14 8.27
C VAL A 45 4.70 7.70 8.94
N PRO A 46 4.65 6.48 9.51
CA PRO A 46 3.49 6.07 10.29
C PRO A 46 3.25 7.08 11.42
N PRO A 47 1.99 7.35 11.78
CA PRO A 47 1.70 8.23 12.90
C PRO A 47 2.39 7.76 14.19
N PRO A 48 2.66 8.66 15.14
CA PRO A 48 3.36 8.30 16.38
C PRO A 48 2.71 7.17 17.19
N TRP A 49 1.41 6.95 17.03
CA TRP A 49 0.70 5.85 17.69
C TRP A 49 1.00 4.45 17.08
N VAL A 50 1.57 4.39 15.87
CA VAL A 50 2.14 3.16 15.34
C VAL A 50 3.52 2.99 15.97
N GLY A 51 3.61 2.17 17.00
CA GLY A 51 4.86 1.90 17.70
C GLY A 51 5.15 2.75 18.94
N VAL A 52 4.24 3.64 19.38
CA VAL A 52 4.39 4.34 20.67
C VAL A 52 3.83 3.47 21.80
N ARG A 53 4.70 3.22 22.78
CA ARG A 53 4.31 2.76 24.10
C ARG A 53 3.74 3.94 24.87
N ASP A 54 2.52 3.84 25.40
CA ASP A 54 2.20 4.57 26.61
C ASP A 54 3.04 3.99 27.74
N ASP A 55 3.76 4.84 28.49
CA ASP A 55 4.82 4.47 29.42
C ASP A 55 4.45 3.49 30.54
N ASP A 56 3.18 3.09 30.66
CA ASP A 56 2.66 2.22 31.70
C ASP A 56 2.13 0.85 31.23
N ASP A 57 2.06 0.58 29.93
CA ASP A 57 1.61 -0.73 29.45
C ASP A 57 2.43 -1.21 28.24
N ALA A 58 3.19 -2.28 28.44
CA ALA A 58 4.04 -2.86 27.41
C ALA A 58 3.25 -3.60 26.31
N SER A 59 1.94 -3.42 26.28
CA SER A 59 1.07 -4.05 25.30
C SER A 59 0.93 -3.17 24.07
N CYS A 60 1.09 -3.78 22.90
CA CYS A 60 0.76 -3.15 21.60
C CYS A 60 -0.76 -3.06 21.38
N ASP A 61 -1.57 -3.02 22.43
CA ASP A 61 -3.03 -3.16 22.39
C ASP A 61 -3.76 -2.03 21.63
N ASN A 62 -3.08 -0.92 21.36
CA ASN A 62 -3.60 0.21 20.58
C ASN A 62 -2.97 0.39 19.20
N CYS A 63 -2.16 -0.55 18.75
CA CYS A 63 -1.48 -0.50 17.46
C CYS A 63 -2.36 -1.02 16.32
N GLY A 64 -3.38 -0.28 15.94
CA GLY A 64 -4.17 -0.59 14.75
C GLY A 64 -3.31 -0.59 13.46
N PRO A 65 -3.73 -1.34 12.43
CA PRO A 65 -3.02 -1.32 11.15
C PRO A 65 -3.08 0.08 10.51
N TYR A 66 -1.95 0.54 9.99
CA TYR A 66 -1.86 1.77 9.22
C TYR A 66 -1.77 1.44 7.73
N LEU A 67 -2.88 1.62 7.02
CA LEU A 67 -3.02 1.33 5.60
C LEU A 67 -2.92 2.63 4.80
N TRP A 68 -2.11 2.64 3.72
CA TRP A 68 -1.91 3.84 2.91
C TRP A 68 -1.81 3.57 1.42
N VAL A 69 -1.96 4.66 0.66
CA VAL A 69 -1.59 4.77 -0.74
C VAL A 69 -0.92 6.13 -0.98
N ARG A 70 0.09 6.17 -1.83
CA ARG A 70 0.73 7.42 -2.27
C ARG A 70 1.06 7.42 -3.76
N LEU A 71 1.15 8.62 -4.33
CA LEU A 71 1.76 8.83 -5.64
C LEU A 71 3.28 8.88 -5.45
N VAL A 72 4.00 7.90 -6.00
CA VAL A 72 5.47 7.88 -5.95
C VAL A 72 6.04 8.86 -6.94
N ARG A 73 5.60 8.78 -8.21
CA ARG A 73 6.09 9.66 -9.28
C ARG A 73 5.16 9.70 -10.48
N ARG A 74 5.35 10.73 -11.30
CA ARG A 74 4.83 10.85 -12.67
C ARG A 74 6.00 10.80 -13.64
N TRP A 75 5.84 10.07 -14.72
CA TRP A 75 6.90 9.86 -15.70
C TRP A 75 6.36 9.78 -17.13
N ARG A 76 7.25 9.68 -18.10
CA ARG A 76 6.92 9.55 -19.52
C ARG A 76 7.41 8.23 -20.05
N THR A 77 6.68 7.69 -21.04
CA THR A 77 7.01 6.41 -21.66
C THR A 77 6.76 6.45 -23.17
N GLU A 78 7.64 5.79 -23.90
CA GLU A 78 7.42 5.42 -25.29
C GLU A 78 6.80 4.02 -25.37
N GLU A 79 7.29 3.13 -24.50
CA GLU A 79 6.85 1.74 -24.41
C GLU A 79 6.68 1.36 -22.92
N PHE A 80 5.41 1.30 -22.49
CA PHE A 80 5.07 0.94 -21.12
C PHE A 80 5.43 -0.52 -20.79
N PRO A 81 6.02 -0.84 -19.64
CA PRO A 81 6.24 0.02 -18.47
C PRO A 81 7.63 0.69 -18.40
N THR A 82 8.33 0.83 -19.49
CA THR A 82 9.68 1.40 -19.52
C THR A 82 9.63 2.92 -19.46
N GLU A 83 10.39 3.53 -18.53
CA GLU A 83 10.52 4.97 -18.42
C GLU A 83 11.44 5.52 -19.50
N ALA A 84 11.01 6.54 -20.21
CA ALA A 84 11.87 7.26 -21.16
C ALA A 84 12.90 8.10 -20.41
N SER A 85 14.18 7.99 -20.81
CA SER A 85 15.31 8.69 -20.18
C SER A 85 15.22 10.23 -20.33
N ALA A 86 14.62 10.69 -21.41
CA ALA A 86 14.25 12.09 -21.63
C ALA A 86 13.07 12.09 -22.60
N GLY A 87 12.09 12.95 -22.36
CA GLY A 87 10.89 12.92 -23.19
C GLY A 87 10.23 14.29 -23.38
N GLY A 88 9.81 14.55 -24.61
CA GLY A 88 8.95 15.69 -24.92
C GLY A 88 7.54 15.56 -24.37
N CYS A 89 6.79 16.64 -24.36
CA CYS A 89 5.39 16.67 -23.91
C CYS A 89 4.46 15.74 -24.73
N GLY A 90 4.90 15.26 -25.89
CA GLY A 90 4.15 14.34 -26.76
C GLY A 90 4.21 12.87 -26.33
N LEU A 91 5.13 12.48 -25.44
CA LEU A 91 5.18 11.11 -24.91
C LEU A 91 4.01 10.84 -23.98
N GLN A 92 3.63 9.56 -23.92
CA GLN A 92 2.54 9.12 -23.07
C GLN A 92 2.90 9.30 -21.59
N ARG A 93 1.90 9.63 -20.80
CA ARG A 93 2.05 9.86 -19.36
C ARG A 93 1.86 8.55 -18.61
N ALA A 94 2.67 8.35 -17.60
CA ALA A 94 2.49 7.25 -16.67
C ALA A 94 2.69 7.71 -15.23
N ILE A 95 2.18 6.93 -14.31
CA ILE A 95 2.35 7.12 -12.87
C ILE A 95 2.83 5.84 -12.23
N THR A 96 3.55 5.99 -11.13
CA THR A 96 3.80 4.94 -10.16
C THR A 96 3.11 5.32 -8.86
N ILE A 97 2.29 4.43 -8.35
CA ILE A 97 1.71 4.51 -7.01
C ILE A 97 2.33 3.43 -6.13
N GLU A 98 2.27 3.63 -4.83
CA GLU A 98 2.63 2.63 -3.82
C GLU A 98 1.47 2.50 -2.86
N ALA A 99 1.15 1.27 -2.51
CA ALA A 99 0.26 0.95 -1.40
C ALA A 99 1.00 0.11 -0.38
N GLY A 100 0.65 0.25 0.88
CA GLY A 100 1.25 -0.55 1.93
C GLY A 100 0.44 -0.54 3.22
N ILE A 101 0.85 -1.41 4.11
CA ILE A 101 0.31 -1.55 5.46
C ILE A 101 1.44 -1.67 6.47
N ALA A 102 1.38 -0.87 7.52
CA ALA A 102 2.30 -0.95 8.66
C ALA A 102 1.57 -1.52 9.88
N ARG A 103 2.30 -2.30 10.66
CA ARG A 103 1.86 -2.92 11.91
C ARG A 103 2.92 -2.79 12.97
N CYS A 104 2.51 -2.89 14.21
CA CYS A 104 3.45 -2.95 15.33
C CYS A 104 4.22 -4.27 15.34
N HIS A 105 5.47 -4.18 15.76
CA HIS A 105 6.33 -5.32 16.01
C HIS A 105 6.80 -5.25 17.47
N PRO A 106 6.44 -6.21 18.33
CA PRO A 106 6.87 -6.20 19.73
C PRO A 106 8.38 -6.35 19.83
N PHE A 107 8.98 -5.63 20.77
CA PHE A 107 10.44 -5.64 20.96
C PHE A 107 10.96 -6.98 21.49
N ASP A 108 10.15 -7.65 22.29
CA ASP A 108 10.48 -8.89 23.02
C ASP A 108 9.68 -10.11 22.50
N ALA A 109 9.41 -10.11 21.18
CA ALA A 109 8.67 -11.17 20.53
C ALA A 109 9.31 -12.56 20.77
N SER A 110 8.52 -13.50 21.26
CA SER A 110 8.93 -14.90 21.36
C SER A 110 9.00 -15.55 19.95
N PRO A 111 9.63 -16.72 19.80
CA PRO A 111 9.60 -17.44 18.52
C PRO A 111 8.20 -17.72 17.98
N ALA A 112 7.21 -17.96 18.87
CA ALA A 112 5.81 -18.17 18.47
C ALA A 112 5.17 -16.87 17.96
N ASP A 113 5.45 -15.73 18.61
CA ASP A 113 4.98 -14.41 18.15
C ASP A 113 5.57 -14.06 16.78
N LEU A 114 6.85 -14.39 16.55
CA LEU A 114 7.51 -14.16 15.26
C LEU A 114 6.87 -14.98 14.13
N GLU A 115 6.45 -16.22 14.42
CA GLU A 115 5.71 -17.05 13.45
C GLU A 115 4.33 -16.44 13.13
N GLU A 116 3.59 -15.98 14.15
CA GLU A 116 2.31 -15.31 13.96
C GLU A 116 2.46 -14.02 13.15
N ILE A 117 3.44 -13.19 13.49
CA ILE A 117 3.77 -11.95 12.74
C ILE A 117 4.08 -12.27 11.28
N ALA A 118 4.84 -13.34 11.02
CA ALA A 118 5.15 -13.74 9.65
C ALA A 118 3.90 -14.16 8.88
N MET A 119 2.96 -14.87 9.50
CA MET A 119 1.69 -15.25 8.88
C MET A 119 0.80 -14.04 8.59
N VAL A 120 0.76 -13.07 9.51
CA VAL A 120 0.07 -11.78 9.29
C VAL A 120 0.68 -11.05 8.10
N GLN A 121 2.01 -10.97 8.00
CA GLN A 121 2.68 -10.30 6.89
C GLN A 121 2.44 -11.00 5.55
N LEU A 122 2.35 -12.33 5.53
CA LEU A 122 1.96 -13.09 4.34
C LEU A 122 0.52 -12.78 3.89
N ASP A 123 -0.44 -12.71 4.82
CA ASP A 123 -1.82 -12.32 4.53
C ASP A 123 -1.90 -10.88 4.01
N ASP A 124 -1.17 -9.95 4.64
CA ASP A 124 -1.08 -8.57 4.20
C ASP A 124 -0.52 -8.44 2.77
N SER A 125 0.55 -9.19 2.48
CA SER A 125 1.18 -9.19 1.16
C SER A 125 0.21 -9.63 0.07
N TRP A 126 -0.54 -10.70 0.33
CA TRP A 126 -1.55 -11.20 -0.58
C TRP A 126 -2.70 -10.20 -0.78
N ARG A 127 -3.18 -9.54 0.30
CA ARG A 127 -4.26 -8.55 0.22
C ARG A 127 -3.86 -7.29 -0.53
N ILE A 128 -2.65 -6.77 -0.30
CA ILE A 128 -2.12 -5.61 -1.05
C ILE A 128 -2.03 -5.94 -2.53
N ASP A 129 -1.45 -7.09 -2.89
CA ASP A 129 -1.35 -7.52 -4.29
C ASP A 129 -2.74 -7.62 -4.96
N ARG A 130 -3.70 -8.25 -4.30
CA ARG A 130 -5.07 -8.39 -4.80
C ARG A 130 -5.79 -7.06 -4.94
N ALA A 131 -5.63 -6.16 -3.97
CA ALA A 131 -6.23 -4.82 -4.01
C ALA A 131 -5.67 -4.00 -5.16
N LEU A 132 -4.34 -3.98 -5.32
CA LEU A 132 -3.69 -3.28 -6.44
C LEU A 132 -4.10 -3.88 -7.79
N CYS A 133 -4.10 -5.21 -7.92
CA CYS A 133 -4.53 -5.88 -9.15
C CYS A 133 -5.97 -5.51 -9.53
N ALA A 134 -6.90 -5.50 -8.55
CA ALA A 134 -8.28 -5.12 -8.78
C ALA A 134 -8.42 -3.64 -9.18
N ALA A 135 -7.71 -2.75 -8.48
CA ALA A 135 -7.73 -1.31 -8.77
C ALA A 135 -7.20 -1.01 -10.18
N MET A 136 -6.11 -1.66 -10.58
CA MET A 136 -5.52 -1.50 -11.92
C MET A 136 -6.48 -1.99 -13.01
N LYS A 137 -7.09 -3.16 -12.85
CA LYS A 137 -8.12 -3.66 -13.77
C LYS A 137 -9.34 -2.72 -13.87
N HIS A 138 -9.76 -2.13 -12.77
CA HIS A 138 -10.83 -1.13 -12.77
C HIS A 138 -10.40 0.15 -13.50
N ALA A 139 -9.15 0.59 -13.35
CA ALA A 139 -8.63 1.76 -14.08
C ALA A 139 -8.66 1.53 -15.60
N GLU A 140 -8.24 0.36 -16.07
CA GLU A 140 -8.33 -0.03 -17.48
C GLU A 140 -9.79 -0.12 -17.97
N SER A 141 -10.64 -0.82 -17.25
CA SER A 141 -12.05 -1.03 -17.64
C SER A 141 -12.85 0.27 -17.72
N LYS A 142 -12.46 1.29 -16.95
CA LYS A 142 -13.06 2.63 -16.99
C LYS A 142 -12.38 3.58 -17.98
N GLY A 143 -11.37 3.13 -18.72
CA GLY A 143 -10.61 3.96 -19.65
C GLY A 143 -9.81 5.09 -18.97
N VAL A 144 -9.50 4.94 -17.68
CA VAL A 144 -8.65 5.88 -16.93
C VAL A 144 -7.18 5.61 -17.21
N ALA A 145 -6.83 4.34 -17.38
CA ALA A 145 -5.50 3.89 -17.79
C ALA A 145 -5.59 3.06 -19.08
N ALA A 146 -4.62 3.23 -19.96
CA ALA A 146 -4.50 2.45 -21.20
C ALA A 146 -3.88 1.08 -20.94
N ASN A 147 -2.86 1.04 -20.09
CA ASN A 147 -2.16 -0.16 -19.63
C ASN A 147 -1.81 -0.02 -18.16
N THR A 148 -1.72 -1.16 -17.47
CA THR A 148 -1.31 -1.19 -16.07
C THR A 148 -0.32 -2.33 -15.80
N GLY A 149 0.40 -2.24 -14.67
CA GLY A 149 1.32 -3.28 -14.22
C GLY A 149 1.54 -3.21 -12.72
N LEU A 150 1.85 -4.35 -12.13
CA LEU A 150 2.25 -4.43 -10.72
C LEU A 150 3.77 -4.53 -10.64
N GLY A 151 4.35 -3.78 -9.70
CA GLY A 151 5.74 -3.95 -9.28
C GLY A 151 5.87 -5.05 -8.22
N ALA A 152 7.11 -5.32 -7.83
CA ALA A 152 7.39 -6.24 -6.73
C ALA A 152 6.82 -5.69 -5.41
N GLY A 153 6.36 -6.58 -4.56
CA GLY A 153 6.05 -6.29 -3.18
C GLY A 153 7.25 -6.63 -2.30
N GLU A 154 7.50 -5.81 -1.28
CA GLU A 154 8.66 -5.93 -0.42
C GLU A 154 8.28 -5.76 1.05
N PRO A 155 8.87 -6.57 1.96
CA PRO A 155 8.76 -6.32 3.38
C PRO A 155 9.65 -5.14 3.79
N PHE A 156 9.23 -4.40 4.79
CA PHE A 156 10.00 -3.34 5.42
C PHE A 156 10.06 -3.55 6.94
N GLY A 157 11.22 -3.33 7.50
CA GLY A 157 11.45 -3.45 8.96
C GLY A 157 11.87 -4.86 9.40
N PRO A 158 11.87 -5.13 10.74
CA PRO A 158 11.37 -4.24 11.79
C PRO A 158 12.27 -3.02 12.01
N GLU A 159 11.68 -1.84 12.02
CA GLU A 159 12.36 -0.58 12.31
C GLU A 159 11.48 0.25 13.26
N GLY A 160 12.03 0.65 14.41
CA GLY A 160 11.31 1.45 15.39
C GLY A 160 10.01 0.79 15.89
N LEU A 161 9.99 -0.52 16.10
CA LEU A 161 8.83 -1.30 16.50
C LEU A 161 7.72 -1.38 15.40
N VAL A 162 8.07 -1.15 14.16
CA VAL A 162 7.15 -1.23 13.03
C VAL A 162 7.66 -2.20 11.98
N ILE A 163 6.77 -3.03 11.48
CA ILE A 163 6.95 -3.78 10.24
C ILE A 163 5.93 -3.30 9.22
N ALA A 164 6.27 -3.41 7.95
CA ALA A 164 5.34 -3.08 6.89
C ALA A 164 5.47 -4.03 5.70
N TRP A 165 4.43 -4.06 4.88
CA TRP A 165 4.49 -4.57 3.52
C TRP A 165 4.12 -3.44 2.58
N LEU A 166 4.89 -3.26 1.50
CA LEU A 166 4.64 -2.25 0.49
C LEU A 166 4.79 -2.84 -0.90
N GLN A 167 3.99 -2.33 -1.84
CA GLN A 167 4.03 -2.76 -3.22
C GLN A 167 3.68 -1.60 -4.15
N THR A 168 4.36 -1.55 -5.29
CA THR A 168 4.10 -0.54 -6.31
C THR A 168 3.16 -1.05 -7.40
N ALA A 169 2.47 -0.11 -8.04
CA ALA A 169 1.74 -0.34 -9.27
C ALA A 169 1.96 0.82 -10.24
N HIS A 170 1.85 0.53 -11.52
CA HIS A 170 2.07 1.47 -12.61
C HIS A 170 0.81 1.59 -13.45
N ALA A 171 0.49 2.80 -13.90
CA ALA A 171 -0.62 3.06 -14.81
C ALA A 171 -0.19 4.04 -15.90
N GLN A 172 -0.43 3.67 -17.16
CA GLN A 172 -0.28 4.54 -18.33
C GLN A 172 -1.58 5.33 -18.53
N LEU A 173 -1.50 6.66 -18.52
CA LEU A 173 -2.64 7.57 -18.50
C LEU A 173 -2.91 8.21 -19.86
#